data_c8ecb38532a8d278a59f64dbebd8696c
#
_entry.id   c8ecb38532a8d278a59f64dbebd8696c
#
_cell.length_a   1.000
_cell.length_b   1.000
_cell.length_c   1.000
_cell.angle_alpha   90.00
_cell.angle_beta   90.00
_cell.angle_gamma   90.00
#
_symmetry.space_group_name_H-M   'P 1'
#
loop_
_entity.id
_entity.type
_entity.pdbx_description
1 polymer ?
#
loop_
_entity_poly.entity_id
_entity_poly.type
_entity_poly.pdbx_seq_one_letter_code
_entity_poly.pdbx_strand_id
1 'polypeptide(L)'
;MQISAGNSTTRRPVDQREIPQGTVSKAVKALMDEGLLEDGEKLLRNPDGRTLSPLRLGSLYATAGVKVTHAQEQPGHVTTALFGLDTTRVLGRTDDAADSWDQVADLVYRQVTALKETEDRVRASHGLPPLRMLGVGVEVGAPVYNGQVMPPSHERSKQPVPLAEKLHRLFEADPNVSRPIPVIVENDVNALAVLAIHEIHYTDPDLVVVGVFDEGVGGGLVMDGRLRRGNNGRAMEIGHLAVAFPPGHDLGQNLDGVEAETARPSATDTVYRARCTCGQLGHVDTLATPGRIVEAFGGGILEQISEIDALDVEFKRARETFKRSGAALGRALAHVSNTVNPNRIIMYLSPSLVAAEHQPDTAGAAYLAAVRAETAGAFAASDEPDYLRIRAFPPDPEAVALLGARAAAVCVLESFIEHALRLDGCRPASRRGS
;
A
#
# COMPACT_ATOMS: atom_id res chain seq x y z
N MET A 1 -0.83 -13.19 17.92
CA MET A 1 -2.28 -12.94 18.08
C MET A 1 -2.61 -13.03 19.55
N GLN A 2 -2.59 -11.92 20.26
CA GLN A 2 -3.06 -11.84 21.63
C GLN A 2 -4.57 -11.53 21.58
N ILE A 3 -5.39 -12.47 22.04
CA ILE A 3 -6.80 -12.19 22.32
C ILE A 3 -6.82 -11.51 23.69
N SER A 4 -6.73 -10.17 23.73
CA SER A 4 -6.94 -9.39 24.94
C SER A 4 -8.40 -8.94 24.99
N ALA A 5 -9.12 -9.38 26.01
CA ALA A 5 -10.39 -8.78 26.40
C ALA A 5 -10.13 -7.39 26.98
N GLY A 6 -10.31 -6.36 26.18
CA GLY A 6 -10.27 -4.95 26.59
C GLY A 6 -11.66 -4.32 26.48
N ASN A 7 -12.25 -3.95 27.60
CA ASN A 7 -13.49 -3.16 27.68
C ASN A 7 -13.31 -1.82 26.95
N SER A 8 -14.02 -1.62 25.87
CA SER A 8 -14.33 -0.30 25.33
C SER A 8 -15.83 -0.21 25.09
N THR A 9 -16.48 0.59 25.89
CA THR A 9 -17.88 0.99 25.74
C THR A 9 -17.99 1.96 24.57
N THR A 10 -18.78 1.60 23.57
CA THR A 10 -19.56 2.36 22.58
C THR A 10 -19.28 1.95 21.13
N ARG A 11 -19.87 0.89 20.77
CA ARG A 11 -20.51 0.39 19.54
C ARG A 11 -20.57 -1.11 19.65
N ARG A 12 -21.76 -1.70 19.64
CA ARG A 12 -21.91 -3.16 19.67
C ARG A 12 -21.17 -3.72 18.46
N PRO A 13 -20.14 -4.59 18.67
CA PRO A 13 -19.56 -5.35 17.57
C PRO A 13 -20.66 -6.23 17.00
N VAL A 14 -20.66 -6.35 15.69
CA VAL A 14 -21.45 -7.33 14.95
C VAL A 14 -21.28 -8.68 15.63
N ASP A 15 -22.39 -9.14 16.25
CA ASP A 15 -22.68 -10.50 16.72
C ASP A 15 -21.43 -11.36 17.05
N GLN A 16 -20.75 -11.06 18.15
CA GLN A 16 -19.76 -11.97 18.74
C GLN A 16 -20.54 -13.16 19.34
N ARG A 17 -20.94 -14.10 18.46
CA ARG A 17 -21.28 -15.43 18.95
C ARG A 17 -20.02 -16.00 19.56
N GLU A 18 -20.02 -16.23 20.87
CA GLU A 18 -18.94 -16.97 21.53
C GLU A 18 -18.77 -18.30 20.80
N ILE A 19 -17.63 -18.45 20.12
CA ILE A 19 -17.30 -19.70 19.45
C ILE A 19 -17.09 -20.72 20.57
N PRO A 20 -17.81 -21.86 20.56
CA PRO A 20 -17.67 -22.85 21.60
C PRO A 20 -16.21 -23.30 21.74
N GLN A 21 -15.69 -23.38 22.97
CA GLN A 21 -14.29 -23.74 23.25
C GLN A 21 -13.83 -25.02 22.55
N GLY A 22 -14.74 -26.01 22.43
CA GLY A 22 -14.47 -27.25 21.69
C GLY A 22 -14.26 -27.03 20.19
N THR A 23 -14.91 -26.03 19.60
CA THR A 23 -14.71 -25.68 18.18
C THR A 23 -13.34 -25.01 18.00
N VAL A 24 -12.98 -24.08 18.89
CA VAL A 24 -11.65 -23.44 18.90
C VAL A 24 -10.53 -24.48 19.03
N SER A 25 -10.66 -25.42 19.98
CA SER A 25 -9.67 -26.48 20.19
C SER A 25 -9.49 -27.39 18.97
N LYS A 26 -10.59 -27.74 18.28
CA LYS A 26 -10.53 -28.53 17.04
C LYS A 26 -9.86 -27.76 15.92
N ALA A 27 -10.17 -26.48 15.74
CA ALA A 27 -9.55 -25.63 14.73
C ALA A 27 -8.04 -25.46 14.99
N VAL A 28 -7.65 -25.17 16.24
CA VAL A 28 -6.24 -25.07 16.62
C VAL A 28 -5.50 -26.37 16.33
N LYS A 29 -6.07 -27.52 16.71
CA LYS A 29 -5.46 -28.83 16.42
C LYS A 29 -5.28 -29.05 14.91
N ALA A 30 -6.29 -28.77 14.09
CA ALA A 30 -6.20 -28.92 12.64
C ALA A 30 -5.11 -28.02 12.04
N LEU A 31 -4.98 -26.76 12.51
CA LEU A 31 -3.92 -25.83 12.08
C LEU A 31 -2.52 -26.31 12.51
N MET A 32 -2.41 -26.95 13.69
CA MET A 32 -1.16 -27.54 14.14
C MET A 32 -0.81 -28.81 13.33
N ASP A 33 -1.77 -29.67 13.07
CA ASP A 33 -1.59 -30.89 12.25
C ASP A 33 -1.13 -30.54 10.81
N GLU A 34 -1.60 -29.39 10.27
CA GLU A 34 -1.16 -28.84 8.98
C GLU A 34 0.18 -28.08 9.06
N GLY A 35 0.68 -27.78 10.26
CA GLY A 35 1.93 -27.02 10.46
C GLY A 35 1.77 -25.50 10.25
N LEU A 36 0.54 -24.97 10.25
CA LEU A 36 0.25 -23.55 10.21
C LEU A 36 0.39 -22.88 11.58
N LEU A 37 0.21 -23.67 12.64
CA LEU A 37 0.49 -23.28 14.03
C LEU A 37 1.47 -24.28 14.65
N GLU A 38 2.24 -23.81 15.60
CA GLU A 38 3.14 -24.64 16.41
C GLU A 38 3.20 -24.13 17.85
N ASP A 39 3.64 -24.97 18.78
CA ASP A 39 3.88 -24.57 20.16
C ASP A 39 5.02 -23.55 20.23
N GLY A 40 4.78 -22.41 20.89
CA GLY A 40 5.81 -21.47 21.24
C GLY A 40 6.63 -21.92 22.46
N GLU A 41 7.61 -21.11 22.85
CA GLU A 41 8.38 -21.37 24.06
C GLU A 41 7.48 -21.41 25.30
N LYS A 42 7.73 -22.39 26.17
CA LYS A 42 6.99 -22.57 27.42
C LYS A 42 7.30 -21.45 28.40
N LEU A 43 6.53 -20.36 28.37
CA LEU A 43 6.88 -19.14 29.08
C LEU A 43 6.23 -18.96 30.45
N LEU A 44 5.13 -19.64 30.78
CA LEU A 44 4.40 -19.37 32.04
C LEU A 44 3.79 -20.63 32.67
N ARG A 45 3.92 -20.73 34.00
CA ARG A 45 3.05 -21.60 34.81
C ARG A 45 1.83 -20.79 35.26
N ASN A 46 0.65 -21.28 34.93
CA ASN A 46 -0.59 -20.74 35.53
C ASN A 46 -0.55 -20.87 37.06
N PRO A 47 -1.32 -20.05 37.80
CA PRO A 47 -1.48 -20.25 39.24
C PRO A 47 -1.84 -21.71 39.63
N ASP A 48 -2.52 -22.43 38.75
CA ASP A 48 -2.90 -23.84 38.91
C ASP A 48 -1.77 -24.84 38.58
N GLY A 49 -0.54 -24.38 38.34
CA GLY A 49 0.64 -25.21 38.03
C GLY A 49 0.72 -25.79 36.62
N ARG A 50 -0.26 -25.49 35.75
CA ARG A 50 -0.23 -25.90 34.33
C ARG A 50 0.70 -25.01 33.51
N THR A 51 1.56 -25.62 32.71
CA THR A 51 2.41 -24.89 31.75
C THR A 51 1.56 -24.50 30.57
N LEU A 52 1.49 -23.18 30.29
CA LEU A 52 0.88 -22.67 29.06
C LEU A 52 1.97 -22.59 27.98
N SER A 53 1.74 -23.24 26.86
CA SER A 53 2.50 -23.05 25.64
C SER A 53 1.75 -22.04 24.78
N PRO A 54 2.27 -20.82 24.57
CA PRO A 54 1.66 -19.90 23.63
C PRO A 54 1.75 -20.52 22.23
N LEU A 55 0.71 -20.32 21.41
CA LEU A 55 0.73 -20.70 20.01
C LEU A 55 1.49 -19.65 19.22
N ARG A 56 2.30 -20.10 18.25
CA ARG A 56 2.94 -19.25 17.27
C ARG A 56 2.62 -19.74 15.86
N LEU A 57 2.79 -18.86 14.87
CA LEU A 57 2.69 -19.26 13.46
C LEU A 57 3.78 -20.28 13.13
N GLY A 58 3.40 -21.30 12.35
CA GLY A 58 4.28 -22.39 12.00
C GLY A 58 5.42 -21.96 11.08
N SER A 59 6.54 -22.64 11.20
CA SER A 59 7.74 -22.36 10.43
C SER A 59 7.84 -23.16 9.12
N LEU A 60 6.86 -24.01 8.82
CA LEU A 60 6.85 -24.87 7.63
C LEU A 60 6.53 -24.12 6.34
N TYR A 61 5.79 -23.02 6.43
CA TYR A 61 5.29 -22.28 5.27
C TYR A 61 5.98 -20.94 5.10
N ALA A 62 6.10 -20.52 3.84
CA ALA A 62 6.58 -19.20 3.46
C ALA A 62 5.78 -18.62 2.30
N THR A 63 5.82 -17.30 2.17
CA THR A 63 5.37 -16.53 1.02
C THR A 63 6.56 -15.86 0.37
N ALA A 64 6.60 -15.80 -0.96
CA ALA A 64 7.53 -14.92 -1.65
C ALA A 64 6.82 -13.61 -1.95
N GLY A 65 7.47 -12.50 -1.62
CA GLY A 65 7.03 -11.18 -2.02
C GLY A 65 8.05 -10.54 -2.94
N VAL A 66 7.57 -9.87 -3.96
CA VAL A 66 8.39 -9.25 -5.00
C VAL A 66 7.96 -7.80 -5.18
N LYS A 67 8.93 -6.88 -5.17
CA LYS A 67 8.76 -5.49 -5.60
C LYS A 67 9.43 -5.32 -6.95
N VAL A 68 8.65 -4.85 -7.93
CA VAL A 68 9.18 -4.38 -9.22
C VAL A 68 9.19 -2.86 -9.20
N THR A 69 10.37 -2.25 -9.18
CA THR A 69 10.50 -0.81 -9.35
C THR A 69 10.46 -0.44 -10.82
N HIS A 70 10.02 0.77 -11.13
CA HIS A 70 9.99 1.28 -12.48
C HIS A 70 11.02 2.41 -12.65
N ALA A 71 11.64 2.44 -13.83
CA ALA A 71 12.42 3.57 -14.29
C ALA A 71 11.86 3.98 -15.66
N GLN A 72 11.29 5.18 -15.74
CA GLN A 72 10.69 5.70 -17.00
C GLN A 72 9.71 4.71 -17.65
N GLU A 73 8.75 4.18 -16.86
CA GLU A 73 7.70 3.25 -17.31
C GLU A 73 8.18 1.84 -17.72
N GLN A 74 9.47 1.55 -17.61
CA GLN A 74 10.04 0.22 -17.79
C GLN A 74 10.39 -0.38 -16.42
N PRO A 75 10.38 -1.72 -16.27
CA PRO A 75 10.90 -2.32 -15.07
C PRO A 75 12.38 -1.96 -14.89
N GLY A 76 12.76 -1.59 -13.67
CA GLY A 76 14.15 -1.23 -13.34
C GLY A 76 14.83 -2.28 -12.47
N HIS A 77 14.25 -2.61 -11.33
CA HIS A 77 14.77 -3.59 -10.39
C HIS A 77 13.68 -4.54 -9.92
N VAL A 78 14.08 -5.79 -9.67
CA VAL A 78 13.25 -6.84 -9.09
C VAL A 78 13.84 -7.25 -7.75
N THR A 79 13.24 -6.82 -6.67
CA THR A 79 13.60 -7.23 -5.31
C THR A 79 12.67 -8.35 -4.87
N THR A 80 13.22 -9.52 -4.58
CA THR A 80 12.47 -10.67 -4.07
C THR A 80 12.89 -10.99 -2.65
N ALA A 81 11.93 -11.23 -1.77
CA ALA A 81 12.18 -11.71 -0.41
C ALA A 81 11.24 -12.86 -0.04
N LEU A 82 11.76 -13.82 0.71
CA LEU A 82 10.95 -14.86 1.35
C LEU A 82 10.59 -14.42 2.77
N PHE A 83 9.32 -14.59 3.12
CA PHE A 83 8.77 -14.26 4.43
C PHE A 83 8.17 -15.52 5.08
N GLY A 84 8.36 -15.65 6.40
CA GLY A 84 7.54 -16.57 7.19
C GLY A 84 6.07 -16.14 7.23
N LEU A 85 5.21 -16.96 7.82
CA LEU A 85 3.77 -16.67 7.93
C LEU A 85 3.46 -15.38 8.71
N ASP A 86 4.35 -14.94 9.59
CA ASP A 86 4.24 -13.66 10.32
C ASP A 86 4.48 -12.43 9.43
N THR A 87 4.99 -12.68 8.20
CA THR A 87 5.33 -11.65 7.21
C THR A 87 6.34 -10.59 7.69
N THR A 88 6.87 -10.72 8.90
CA THR A 88 7.88 -9.82 9.47
C THR A 88 9.28 -10.43 9.42
N ARG A 89 9.37 -11.77 9.49
CA ARG A 89 10.63 -12.49 9.42
C ARG A 89 11.04 -12.72 7.97
N VAL A 90 12.09 -12.05 7.54
CA VAL A 90 12.74 -12.28 6.24
C VAL A 90 13.63 -13.51 6.33
N LEU A 91 13.38 -14.52 5.51
CA LEU A 91 14.16 -15.77 5.43
C LEU A 91 15.31 -15.64 4.42
N GLY A 92 15.14 -14.81 3.40
CA GLY A 92 16.15 -14.51 2.40
C GLY A 92 15.69 -13.39 1.48
N ARG A 93 16.66 -12.72 0.81
CA ARG A 93 16.40 -11.61 -0.09
C ARG A 93 17.42 -11.58 -1.23
N THR A 94 17.01 -11.13 -2.40
CA THR A 94 17.87 -10.84 -3.56
C THR A 94 17.30 -9.68 -4.36
N ASP A 95 18.15 -9.01 -5.13
CA ASP A 95 17.81 -7.85 -5.97
C ASP A 95 18.61 -7.91 -7.28
N ASP A 96 17.93 -7.75 -8.42
CA ASP A 96 18.56 -7.73 -9.74
C ASP A 96 17.87 -6.69 -10.65
N ALA A 97 18.63 -6.14 -11.60
CA ALA A 97 18.09 -5.24 -12.61
C ALA A 97 17.27 -5.99 -13.66
N ALA A 98 16.25 -5.35 -14.21
CA ALA A 98 15.44 -5.84 -15.31
C ALA A 98 15.15 -4.71 -16.31
N ASP A 99 15.25 -5.02 -17.61
CA ASP A 99 15.02 -4.07 -18.70
C ASP A 99 13.69 -4.32 -19.45
N SER A 100 13.01 -5.40 -19.12
CA SER A 100 11.74 -5.78 -19.74
C SER A 100 10.87 -6.66 -18.85
N TRP A 101 9.56 -6.68 -19.14
CA TRP A 101 8.62 -7.55 -18.41
C TRP A 101 8.88 -9.05 -18.60
N ASP A 102 9.50 -9.46 -19.70
CA ASP A 102 9.91 -10.86 -19.88
C ASP A 102 11.07 -11.21 -18.93
N GLN A 103 12.05 -10.32 -18.82
CA GLN A 103 13.12 -10.47 -17.82
C GLN A 103 12.59 -10.45 -16.38
N VAL A 104 11.59 -9.62 -16.06
CA VAL A 104 10.96 -9.63 -14.74
C VAL A 104 10.41 -11.00 -14.40
N ALA A 105 9.66 -11.64 -15.31
CA ALA A 105 9.11 -12.97 -15.05
C ALA A 105 10.20 -14.02 -14.82
N ASP A 106 11.25 -14.01 -15.65
CA ASP A 106 12.39 -14.93 -15.52
C ASP A 106 13.19 -14.69 -14.24
N LEU A 107 13.40 -13.41 -13.85
CA LEU A 107 14.10 -13.04 -12.62
C LEU A 107 13.30 -13.48 -11.40
N VAL A 108 12.01 -13.16 -11.33
CA VAL A 108 11.14 -13.57 -10.21
C VAL A 108 11.20 -15.09 -10.03
N TYR A 109 11.02 -15.86 -11.11
CA TYR A 109 11.09 -17.33 -11.05
C TYR A 109 12.43 -17.79 -10.48
N ARG A 110 13.57 -17.34 -11.05
CA ARG A 110 14.91 -17.73 -10.61
C ARG A 110 15.21 -17.33 -9.17
N GLN A 111 14.87 -16.10 -8.80
CA GLN A 111 15.10 -15.56 -7.46
C GLN A 111 14.29 -16.33 -6.41
N VAL A 112 12.99 -16.58 -6.64
CA VAL A 112 12.14 -17.35 -5.72
C VAL A 112 12.67 -18.77 -5.55
N THR A 113 13.03 -19.44 -6.65
CA THR A 113 13.58 -20.82 -6.62
C THR A 113 14.90 -20.87 -5.86
N ALA A 114 15.85 -19.98 -6.16
CA ALA A 114 17.15 -19.92 -5.51
C ALA A 114 17.06 -19.62 -4.01
N LEU A 115 16.20 -18.69 -3.61
CA LEU A 115 15.96 -18.38 -2.20
C LEU A 115 15.34 -19.56 -1.46
N LYS A 116 14.35 -20.21 -2.06
CA LYS A 116 13.73 -21.42 -1.49
C LYS A 116 14.75 -22.55 -1.33
N GLU A 117 15.53 -22.86 -2.35
CA GLU A 117 16.57 -23.88 -2.28
C GLU A 117 17.62 -23.59 -1.22
N THR A 118 17.98 -22.31 -1.05
CA THR A 118 18.93 -21.87 -0.03
C THR A 118 18.37 -22.11 1.38
N GLU A 119 17.13 -21.71 1.60
CA GLU A 119 16.46 -21.94 2.89
C GLU A 119 16.23 -23.42 3.15
N ASP A 120 15.87 -24.21 2.13
CA ASP A 120 15.71 -25.67 2.28
C ASP A 120 17.01 -26.36 2.68
N ARG A 121 18.16 -25.90 2.18
CA ARG A 121 19.49 -26.40 2.62
C ARG A 121 19.77 -26.04 4.08
N VAL A 122 19.46 -24.83 4.50
CA VAL A 122 19.59 -24.39 5.91
C VAL A 122 18.69 -25.25 6.79
N ARG A 123 17.44 -25.45 6.41
CA ARG A 123 16.48 -26.28 7.15
C ARG A 123 16.95 -27.73 7.26
N ALA A 124 17.43 -28.30 6.17
CA ALA A 124 17.98 -29.68 6.16
C ALA A 124 19.15 -29.83 7.12
N SER A 125 20.04 -28.84 7.23
CA SER A 125 21.15 -28.86 8.20
C SER A 125 20.71 -28.88 9.66
N HIS A 126 19.47 -28.43 9.94
CA HIS A 126 18.82 -28.46 11.25
C HIS A 126 17.82 -29.62 11.41
N GLY A 127 17.75 -30.55 10.44
CA GLY A 127 16.82 -31.69 10.48
C GLY A 127 15.35 -31.28 10.27
N LEU A 128 15.09 -30.08 9.72
CA LEU A 128 13.75 -29.59 9.46
C LEU A 128 13.29 -29.97 8.03
N PRO A 129 11.98 -30.15 7.81
CA PRO A 129 11.46 -30.43 6.47
C PRO A 129 11.62 -29.20 5.56
N PRO A 130 11.64 -29.38 4.21
CA PRO A 130 11.72 -28.29 3.26
C PRO A 130 10.50 -27.37 3.37
N LEU A 131 10.70 -26.09 3.01
CA LEU A 131 9.64 -25.09 3.01
C LEU A 131 8.53 -25.43 2.02
N ARG A 132 7.29 -25.16 2.44
CA ARG A 132 6.11 -25.15 1.59
C ARG A 132 5.75 -23.72 1.20
N MET A 133 5.77 -23.42 -0.09
CA MET A 133 5.37 -22.11 -0.58
C MET A 133 3.85 -21.98 -0.60
N LEU A 134 3.30 -20.93 0.02
CA LEU A 134 1.88 -20.56 -0.09
C LEU A 134 1.60 -19.86 -1.42
N GLY A 135 2.58 -19.15 -1.96
CA GLY A 135 2.47 -18.44 -3.23
C GLY A 135 3.55 -17.39 -3.41
N VAL A 136 3.45 -16.69 -4.53
CA VAL A 136 4.30 -15.57 -4.93
C VAL A 136 3.43 -14.34 -5.15
N GLY A 137 3.68 -13.26 -4.40
CA GLY A 137 3.09 -11.95 -4.61
C GLY A 137 4.05 -11.05 -5.39
N VAL A 138 3.55 -10.30 -6.34
CA VAL A 138 4.34 -9.34 -7.12
C VAL A 138 3.66 -7.98 -7.06
N GLU A 139 4.35 -7.00 -6.53
CA GLU A 139 3.91 -5.61 -6.48
C GLU A 139 4.53 -4.82 -7.63
N VAL A 140 3.70 -4.01 -8.30
CA VAL A 140 4.10 -3.16 -9.43
C VAL A 140 3.49 -1.77 -9.29
N GLY A 141 4.23 -0.72 -9.66
CA GLY A 141 3.75 0.67 -9.69
C GLY A 141 2.89 0.99 -10.92
N ALA A 142 1.95 0.12 -11.24
CA ALA A 142 1.03 0.28 -12.38
C ALA A 142 -0.33 -0.32 -12.02
N PRO A 143 -1.44 0.07 -12.68
CA PRO A 143 -2.73 -0.60 -12.50
C PRO A 143 -2.63 -2.08 -12.87
N VAL A 144 -3.28 -2.93 -12.08
CA VAL A 144 -3.31 -4.38 -12.30
C VAL A 144 -4.75 -4.86 -12.42
N TYR A 145 -5.02 -5.66 -13.45
CA TYR A 145 -6.33 -6.26 -13.67
C TYR A 145 -6.20 -7.73 -14.09
N ASN A 146 -6.81 -8.62 -13.32
CA ASN A 146 -6.76 -10.08 -13.56
C ASN A 146 -5.32 -10.63 -13.71
N GLY A 147 -4.39 -10.15 -12.88
CA GLY A 147 -2.98 -10.57 -12.93
C GLY A 147 -2.17 -10.02 -14.11
N GLN A 148 -2.75 -9.09 -14.87
CA GLN A 148 -2.09 -8.38 -15.96
C GLN A 148 -1.70 -6.98 -15.51
N VAL A 149 -0.47 -6.56 -15.83
CA VAL A 149 -0.03 -5.18 -15.66
C VAL A 149 -0.59 -4.37 -16.82
N MET A 150 -1.39 -3.37 -16.48
CA MET A 150 -2.07 -2.53 -17.47
C MET A 150 -1.15 -1.40 -17.94
N PRO A 151 -1.22 -1.02 -19.22
CA PRO A 151 -0.46 0.13 -19.70
C PRO A 151 -0.93 1.43 -19.04
N PRO A 152 -0.04 2.44 -18.94
CA PRO A 152 -0.41 3.77 -18.47
C PRO A 152 -1.56 4.37 -19.28
N SER A 153 -2.29 5.33 -18.71
CA SER A 153 -3.50 5.90 -19.34
C SER A 153 -3.24 6.61 -20.66
N HIS A 154 -2.03 7.13 -20.87
CA HIS A 154 -1.60 7.78 -22.12
C HIS A 154 -1.07 6.80 -23.19
N GLU A 155 -0.83 5.54 -22.82
CA GLU A 155 -0.34 4.46 -23.69
C GLU A 155 -1.36 3.33 -23.89
N ARG A 156 -2.65 3.64 -23.86
CA ARG A 156 -3.74 2.65 -23.97
C ARG A 156 -3.68 1.75 -25.21
N SER A 157 -2.89 2.12 -26.22
CA SER A 157 -2.63 1.28 -27.38
C SER A 157 -1.67 0.13 -27.12
N LYS A 158 -0.86 0.20 -26.06
CA LYS A 158 -0.01 -0.91 -25.64
C LYS A 158 -0.84 -2.06 -25.07
N GLN A 159 -0.39 -3.28 -25.30
CA GLN A 159 -1.06 -4.47 -24.76
C GLN A 159 -0.73 -4.65 -23.28
N PRO A 160 -1.69 -5.11 -22.46
CA PRO A 160 -1.42 -5.50 -21.08
C PRO A 160 -0.38 -6.63 -21.01
N VAL A 161 0.44 -6.62 -19.99
CA VAL A 161 1.45 -7.67 -19.74
C VAL A 161 0.83 -8.78 -18.88
N PRO A 162 0.68 -10.01 -19.36
CA PRO A 162 0.09 -11.12 -18.61
C PRO A 162 1.10 -11.71 -17.61
N LEU A 163 1.57 -10.90 -16.65
CA LEU A 163 2.68 -11.26 -15.75
C LEU A 163 2.37 -12.48 -14.88
N ALA A 164 1.16 -12.54 -14.30
CA ALA A 164 0.78 -13.70 -13.50
C ALA A 164 0.76 -14.99 -14.31
N GLU A 165 0.24 -14.96 -15.54
CA GLU A 165 0.19 -16.13 -16.42
C GLU A 165 1.61 -16.59 -16.84
N LYS A 166 2.50 -15.64 -17.16
CA LYS A 166 3.91 -15.96 -17.46
C LYS A 166 4.59 -16.67 -16.28
N LEU A 167 4.42 -16.14 -15.08
CA LEU A 167 4.98 -16.74 -13.86
C LEU A 167 4.38 -18.11 -13.56
N HIS A 168 3.05 -18.29 -13.70
CA HIS A 168 2.41 -19.60 -13.54
C HIS A 168 3.03 -20.64 -14.47
N ARG A 169 3.22 -20.30 -15.75
CA ARG A 169 3.84 -21.23 -16.72
C ARG A 169 5.28 -21.63 -16.33
N LEU A 170 6.07 -20.68 -15.81
CA LEU A 170 7.45 -20.96 -15.37
C LEU A 170 7.46 -21.91 -14.17
N PHE A 171 6.61 -21.68 -13.16
CA PHE A 171 6.51 -22.55 -12.00
C PHE A 171 5.92 -23.93 -12.32
N GLU A 172 4.92 -24.01 -13.22
CA GLU A 172 4.33 -25.29 -13.66
C GLU A 172 5.28 -26.14 -14.48
N ALA A 173 6.21 -25.49 -15.22
CA ALA A 173 7.22 -26.20 -16.01
C ALA A 173 8.39 -26.73 -15.16
N ASP A 174 8.53 -26.30 -13.89
CA ASP A 174 9.60 -26.73 -13.01
C ASP A 174 9.29 -28.14 -12.43
N PRO A 175 10.11 -29.17 -12.75
CA PRO A 175 9.90 -30.53 -12.24
C PRO A 175 10.07 -30.65 -10.72
N ASN A 176 10.70 -29.66 -10.07
CA ASN A 176 10.86 -29.62 -8.61
C ASN A 176 9.65 -29.02 -7.89
N VAL A 177 8.72 -28.42 -8.61
CA VAL A 177 7.48 -27.88 -8.07
C VAL A 177 6.40 -28.96 -8.08
N SER A 178 6.18 -29.60 -6.94
CA SER A 178 5.20 -30.71 -6.81
C SER A 178 3.74 -30.26 -6.72
N ARG A 179 3.47 -28.96 -6.54
CA ARG A 179 2.11 -28.38 -6.44
C ARG A 179 2.10 -27.01 -7.12
N PRO A 180 0.98 -26.61 -7.74
CA PRO A 180 0.84 -25.28 -8.30
C PRO A 180 1.13 -24.20 -7.25
N ILE A 181 1.99 -23.25 -7.59
CA ILE A 181 2.31 -22.09 -6.76
C ILE A 181 1.39 -20.95 -7.20
N PRO A 182 0.46 -20.49 -6.35
CA PRO A 182 -0.36 -19.31 -6.65
C PRO A 182 0.50 -18.08 -6.89
N VAL A 183 0.17 -17.30 -7.93
CA VAL A 183 0.82 -16.02 -8.23
C VAL A 183 -0.21 -14.91 -8.16
N ILE A 184 0.08 -13.88 -7.38
CA ILE A 184 -0.74 -12.69 -7.24
C ILE A 184 0.07 -11.49 -7.70
N VAL A 185 -0.41 -10.78 -8.71
CA VAL A 185 0.15 -9.50 -9.12
C VAL A 185 -0.79 -8.40 -8.64
N GLU A 186 -0.26 -7.37 -7.98
CA GLU A 186 -1.05 -6.29 -7.41
C GLU A 186 -0.36 -4.93 -7.63
N ASN A 187 -1.18 -3.88 -7.69
CA ASN A 187 -0.68 -2.51 -7.67
C ASN A 187 -0.04 -2.18 -6.31
N ASP A 188 0.97 -1.31 -6.29
CA ASP A 188 1.75 -0.96 -5.10
C ASP A 188 0.89 -0.40 -3.95
N VAL A 189 0.03 0.58 -4.20
CA VAL A 189 -0.80 1.14 -3.14
C VAL A 189 -1.94 0.20 -2.73
N ASN A 190 -2.46 -0.61 -3.64
CA ASN A 190 -3.38 -1.68 -3.31
C ASN A 190 -2.72 -2.72 -2.39
N ALA A 191 -1.46 -3.11 -2.66
CA ALA A 191 -0.72 -4.02 -1.80
C ALA A 191 -0.44 -3.39 -0.42
N LEU A 192 -0.10 -2.10 -0.35
CA LEU A 192 0.01 -1.36 0.91
C LEU A 192 -1.32 -1.30 1.66
N ALA A 193 -2.46 -1.21 0.96
CA ALA A 193 -3.77 -1.23 1.60
C ALA A 193 -4.10 -2.61 2.21
N VAL A 194 -3.73 -3.69 1.53
CA VAL A 194 -3.85 -5.05 2.07
C VAL A 194 -2.92 -5.24 3.28
N LEU A 195 -1.69 -4.74 3.22
CA LEU A 195 -0.78 -4.76 4.37
C LEU A 195 -1.34 -3.95 5.54
N ALA A 196 -1.87 -2.77 5.29
CA ALA A 196 -2.40 -1.90 6.33
C ALA A 196 -3.60 -2.52 7.07
N ILE A 197 -4.57 -3.11 6.35
CA ILE A 197 -5.73 -3.78 6.97
C ILE A 197 -5.30 -5.01 7.76
N HIS A 198 -4.31 -5.75 7.27
CA HIS A 198 -3.71 -6.88 7.97
C HIS A 198 -3.04 -6.45 9.29
N GLU A 199 -2.25 -5.38 9.27
CA GLU A 199 -1.56 -4.85 10.46
C GLU A 199 -2.50 -4.32 11.54
N ILE A 200 -3.63 -3.74 11.18
CA ILE A 200 -4.64 -3.30 12.14
C ILE A 200 -5.63 -4.40 12.53
N HIS A 201 -5.38 -5.64 12.07
CA HIS A 201 -6.22 -6.80 12.41
C HIS A 201 -7.71 -6.58 12.13
N TYR A 202 -8.04 -5.90 11.02
CA TYR A 202 -9.41 -5.63 10.55
C TYR A 202 -10.29 -4.89 11.57
N THR A 203 -9.69 -4.11 12.47
CA THR A 203 -10.45 -3.31 13.45
C THR A 203 -11.25 -2.19 12.79
N ASP A 204 -10.74 -1.66 11.69
CA ASP A 204 -11.38 -0.64 10.86
C ASP A 204 -11.63 -1.24 9.46
N PRO A 205 -12.84 -1.76 9.18
CA PRO A 205 -13.09 -2.51 7.95
C PRO A 205 -13.08 -1.65 6.68
N ASP A 206 -13.30 -0.35 6.79
CA ASP A 206 -13.31 0.59 5.68
C ASP A 206 -12.10 1.53 5.79
N LEU A 207 -11.13 1.32 4.92
CA LEU A 207 -9.83 1.96 4.97
C LEU A 207 -9.46 2.52 3.60
N VAL A 208 -8.92 3.73 3.59
CA VAL A 208 -8.23 4.31 2.42
C VAL A 208 -6.74 4.39 2.73
N VAL A 209 -5.92 3.89 1.83
CA VAL A 209 -4.47 4.07 1.87
C VAL A 209 -4.04 4.95 0.73
N VAL A 210 -3.16 5.89 1.00
CA VAL A 210 -2.61 6.82 0.01
C VAL A 210 -1.10 6.75 0.06
N GLY A 211 -0.47 6.50 -1.08
CA GLY A 211 0.98 6.59 -1.26
C GLY A 211 1.32 7.83 -2.05
N VAL A 212 2.17 8.70 -1.49
CA VAL A 212 2.71 9.88 -2.18
C VAL A 212 4.16 9.57 -2.53
N PHE A 213 4.39 9.28 -3.79
CA PHE A 213 5.70 8.98 -4.37
C PHE A 213 6.28 10.22 -5.05
N ASP A 214 7.54 10.15 -5.48
CA ASP A 214 8.21 11.30 -6.10
C ASP A 214 7.49 11.81 -7.35
N GLU A 215 6.87 10.91 -8.15
CA GLU A 215 6.27 11.25 -9.43
C GLU A 215 4.74 11.07 -9.48
N GLY A 216 4.12 10.54 -8.41
CA GLY A 216 2.67 10.25 -8.43
C GLY A 216 2.05 10.04 -7.06
N VAL A 217 0.72 10.07 -7.04
CA VAL A 217 -0.09 9.80 -5.86
C VAL A 217 -1.04 8.66 -6.17
N GLY A 218 -0.85 7.54 -5.50
CA GLY A 218 -1.73 6.38 -5.63
C GLY A 218 -2.71 6.25 -4.48
N GLY A 219 -3.82 5.54 -4.71
CA GLY A 219 -4.79 5.21 -3.69
C GLY A 219 -5.16 3.73 -3.68
N GLY A 220 -5.42 3.19 -2.50
CA GLY A 220 -5.97 1.84 -2.29
C GLY A 220 -7.21 1.92 -1.39
N LEU A 221 -8.26 1.20 -1.75
CA LEU A 221 -9.53 1.19 -1.04
C LEU A 221 -9.85 -0.19 -0.49
N VAL A 222 -10.05 -0.27 0.81
CA VAL A 222 -10.61 -1.43 1.49
C VAL A 222 -12.01 -1.08 1.97
N MET A 223 -13.00 -1.91 1.67
CA MET A 223 -14.38 -1.80 2.19
C MET A 223 -14.86 -3.16 2.66
N ASP A 224 -15.48 -3.19 3.83
CA ASP A 224 -15.90 -4.44 4.49
C ASP A 224 -14.70 -5.40 4.69
N GLY A 225 -13.51 -4.87 4.97
CA GLY A 225 -12.27 -5.63 5.14
C GLY A 225 -11.70 -6.21 3.84
N ARG A 226 -12.16 -5.77 2.66
CA ARG A 226 -11.75 -6.30 1.35
C ARG A 226 -11.27 -5.21 0.41
N LEU A 227 -10.16 -5.46 -0.26
CA LEU A 227 -9.63 -4.58 -1.30
C LEU A 227 -10.63 -4.41 -2.45
N ARG A 228 -10.85 -3.16 -2.85
CA ARG A 228 -11.72 -2.76 -3.96
C ARG A 228 -10.87 -2.27 -5.13
N ARG A 229 -10.66 -3.14 -6.11
CA ARG A 229 -9.83 -2.85 -7.30
C ARG A 229 -10.56 -2.01 -8.36
N GLY A 230 -11.90 -1.94 -8.27
CA GLY A 230 -12.72 -1.29 -9.28
C GLY A 230 -12.73 -2.02 -10.63
N ASN A 231 -13.30 -1.35 -11.63
CA ASN A 231 -13.27 -1.85 -12.99
C ASN A 231 -11.87 -1.64 -13.59
N ASN A 232 -11.30 -2.66 -14.19
CA ASN A 232 -9.97 -2.66 -14.80
C ASN A 232 -8.82 -2.29 -13.84
N GLY A 233 -8.98 -2.54 -12.51
CA GLY A 233 -7.96 -2.30 -11.52
C GLY A 233 -7.66 -0.82 -11.25
N ARG A 234 -8.59 0.08 -11.56
CA ARG A 234 -8.40 1.55 -11.49
C ARG A 234 -9.27 2.25 -10.45
N ALA A 235 -9.61 1.56 -9.36
CA ALA A 235 -10.20 2.25 -8.21
C ALA A 235 -9.15 3.15 -7.57
N MET A 236 -9.59 4.29 -7.02
CA MET A 236 -8.72 5.18 -6.25
C MET A 236 -7.54 5.78 -7.02
N GLU A 237 -7.73 6.08 -8.31
CA GLU A 237 -6.79 6.90 -9.09
C GLU A 237 -6.81 8.37 -8.59
N ILE A 238 -6.51 8.57 -7.31
CA ILE A 238 -6.64 9.87 -6.65
C ILE A 238 -5.65 10.90 -7.16
N GLY A 239 -4.50 10.46 -7.66
CA GLY A 239 -3.53 11.31 -8.33
C GLY A 239 -4.11 12.05 -9.53
N HIS A 240 -5.15 11.49 -10.15
CA HIS A 240 -5.87 12.08 -11.28
C HIS A 240 -7.12 12.89 -10.89
N LEU A 241 -7.38 13.12 -9.60
CA LEU A 241 -8.42 14.05 -9.19
C LEU A 241 -8.03 15.50 -9.52
N ALA A 242 -8.93 16.22 -10.18
CA ALA A 242 -8.75 17.64 -10.40
C ALA A 242 -9.08 18.41 -9.11
N VAL A 243 -8.07 19.02 -8.51
CA VAL A 243 -8.17 19.77 -7.24
C VAL A 243 -7.81 21.25 -7.35
N ALA A 244 -7.30 21.65 -8.51
CA ALA A 244 -7.03 23.04 -8.84
C ALA A 244 -7.31 23.29 -10.32
N PHE A 245 -7.83 24.47 -10.61
CA PHE A 245 -8.08 24.93 -11.97
C PHE A 245 -7.16 26.14 -12.25
N PRO A 246 -6.58 26.27 -13.46
CA PRO A 246 -5.83 27.46 -13.83
C PRO A 246 -6.70 28.71 -13.64
N PRO A 247 -6.11 29.83 -13.24
CA PRO A 247 -6.83 31.13 -13.23
C PRO A 247 -7.45 31.39 -14.61
N GLY A 248 -8.75 31.70 -14.66
CA GLY A 248 -9.50 31.87 -15.89
C GLY A 248 -10.29 30.63 -16.37
N HIS A 249 -10.15 29.47 -15.71
CA HIS A 249 -11.04 28.32 -15.90
C HIS A 249 -12.26 28.39 -14.94
N ASP A 250 -12.89 29.54 -14.87
CA ASP A 250 -14.14 29.67 -14.13
C ASP A 250 -15.26 29.03 -14.97
N LEU A 251 -15.75 27.86 -14.54
CA LEU A 251 -16.86 27.16 -15.20
C LEU A 251 -18.17 28.00 -15.27
N GLY A 252 -18.18 29.18 -14.64
CA GLY A 252 -19.31 30.09 -14.59
C GLY A 252 -19.22 31.30 -15.51
N GLN A 253 -18.09 31.64 -16.11
CA GLN A 253 -17.92 32.92 -16.83
C GLN A 253 -17.94 32.84 -18.37
N ASN A 254 -18.10 31.67 -18.96
CA ASN A 254 -18.21 31.54 -20.43
C ASN A 254 -19.61 31.83 -20.97
N LEU A 255 -20.53 32.40 -20.16
CA LEU A 255 -21.88 32.73 -20.62
C LEU A 255 -22.03 34.16 -21.17
N ASP A 256 -21.06 35.05 -20.98
CA ASP A 256 -21.24 36.46 -21.32
C ASP A 256 -20.12 37.14 -22.13
N GLY A 257 -19.34 36.39 -22.92
CA GLY A 257 -18.54 36.97 -24.00
C GLY A 257 -17.55 38.10 -23.64
N VAL A 258 -17.10 38.20 -22.39
CA VAL A 258 -16.10 39.20 -21.98
C VAL A 258 -14.72 38.65 -22.19
N GLU A 259 -13.98 39.25 -23.13
CA GLU A 259 -12.55 38.96 -23.37
C GLU A 259 -11.75 39.18 -22.06
N ALA A 260 -11.22 38.09 -21.50
CA ALA A 260 -10.32 38.18 -20.36
C ALA A 260 -9.01 38.91 -20.76
N GLU A 261 -8.86 40.13 -20.27
CA GLU A 261 -7.64 40.94 -20.42
C GLU A 261 -6.43 40.08 -20.00
N THR A 262 -5.44 40.01 -20.90
CA THR A 262 -4.25 39.18 -20.77
C THR A 262 -3.34 39.64 -19.63
N ALA A 263 -3.71 39.25 -18.39
CA ALA A 263 -2.79 39.37 -17.26
C ALA A 263 -1.57 38.47 -17.53
N ARG A 264 -0.37 39.05 -17.49
CA ARG A 264 0.88 38.28 -17.58
C ARG A 264 0.88 37.21 -16.47
N PRO A 265 1.11 35.94 -16.83
CA PRO A 265 1.13 34.89 -15.84
C PRO A 265 2.18 35.18 -14.79
N SER A 266 1.79 35.20 -13.53
CA SER A 266 2.74 35.26 -12.43
C SER A 266 3.55 33.94 -12.36
N ALA A 267 4.72 33.97 -11.74
CA ALA A 267 5.51 32.74 -11.53
C ALA A 267 4.70 31.64 -10.79
N THR A 268 3.63 32.02 -10.08
CA THR A 268 2.66 31.12 -9.44
C THR A 268 1.73 30.40 -10.41
N ASP A 269 1.54 30.91 -11.62
CA ASP A 269 0.64 30.30 -12.62
C ASP A 269 1.28 29.11 -13.34
N THR A 270 2.61 28.99 -13.33
CA THR A 270 3.34 27.88 -13.98
C THR A 270 3.04 26.52 -13.34
N VAL A 271 2.84 26.48 -12.02
CA VAL A 271 2.54 25.24 -11.28
C VAL A 271 1.19 24.65 -11.71
N TYR A 272 0.18 25.51 -11.97
CA TYR A 272 -1.14 25.07 -12.45
C TYR A 272 -1.17 24.67 -13.93
N ARG A 273 -0.09 24.96 -14.68
CA ARG A 273 0.05 24.61 -16.10
C ARG A 273 0.74 23.27 -16.34
N ALA A 274 1.27 22.65 -15.31
CA ALA A 274 1.85 21.31 -15.44
C ALA A 274 0.76 20.32 -15.85
N ARG A 275 0.99 19.65 -16.99
CA ARG A 275 0.09 18.62 -17.47
C ARG A 275 0.41 17.30 -16.78
N CYS A 276 -0.63 16.66 -16.30
CA CYS A 276 -0.53 15.27 -15.87
C CYS A 276 -0.21 14.38 -17.09
N THR A 277 0.36 13.21 -16.84
CA THR A 277 0.61 12.19 -17.87
C THR A 277 -0.64 11.82 -18.67
N CYS A 278 -1.83 11.94 -18.06
CA CYS A 278 -3.11 11.77 -18.78
C CYS A 278 -3.53 12.96 -19.67
N GLY A 279 -2.74 14.04 -19.71
CA GLY A 279 -2.96 15.24 -20.53
C GLY A 279 -3.79 16.34 -19.86
N GLN A 280 -4.39 16.09 -18.69
CA GLN A 280 -5.23 17.05 -17.97
C GLN A 280 -4.41 17.99 -17.08
N LEU A 281 -5.00 19.12 -16.67
CA LEU A 281 -4.40 20.10 -15.78
C LEU A 281 -5.04 20.02 -14.38
N GLY A 282 -4.30 20.50 -13.36
CA GLY A 282 -4.83 20.64 -12.00
C GLY A 282 -5.02 19.33 -11.26
N HIS A 283 -4.43 18.26 -11.73
CA HIS A 283 -4.44 16.95 -11.05
C HIS A 283 -3.50 16.94 -9.85
N VAL A 284 -3.83 16.14 -8.84
CA VAL A 284 -3.03 15.96 -7.62
C VAL A 284 -1.58 15.59 -7.94
N ASP A 285 -1.34 14.69 -8.89
CA ASP A 285 0.00 14.27 -9.34
C ASP A 285 0.89 15.43 -9.76
N THR A 286 0.29 16.48 -10.32
CA THR A 286 1.04 17.64 -10.81
C THR A 286 1.28 18.72 -9.75
N LEU A 287 0.76 18.50 -8.53
CA LEU A 287 0.75 19.53 -7.49
C LEU A 287 1.34 19.05 -6.16
N ALA A 288 1.12 17.77 -5.80
CA ALA A 288 1.25 17.30 -4.42
C ALA A 288 2.47 16.42 -4.16
N THR A 289 3.21 16.01 -5.20
CA THR A 289 4.33 15.07 -5.04
C THR A 289 5.63 15.77 -4.63
N PRO A 290 6.57 15.08 -3.97
CA PRO A 290 7.90 15.56 -3.68
C PRO A 290 8.62 16.19 -4.88
N GLY A 291 8.62 15.49 -6.03
CA GLY A 291 9.23 16.01 -7.26
C GLY A 291 8.62 17.34 -7.73
N ARG A 292 7.29 17.48 -7.61
CA ARG A 292 6.59 18.73 -7.96
C ARG A 292 6.82 19.87 -6.99
N ILE A 293 7.02 19.57 -5.70
CA ILE A 293 7.43 20.56 -4.70
C ILE A 293 8.81 21.13 -5.07
N VAL A 294 9.77 20.25 -5.38
CA VAL A 294 11.12 20.63 -5.78
C VAL A 294 11.11 21.46 -7.07
N GLU A 295 10.36 21.04 -8.09
CA GLU A 295 10.20 21.77 -9.34
C GLU A 295 9.58 23.16 -9.12
N ALA A 296 8.50 23.25 -8.34
CA ALA A 296 7.80 24.49 -8.04
C ALA A 296 8.66 25.48 -7.22
N PHE A 297 9.54 24.97 -6.40
CA PHE A 297 10.54 25.79 -5.68
C PHE A 297 11.65 26.28 -6.59
N GLY A 298 11.91 25.62 -7.72
CA GLY A 298 12.94 26.00 -8.70
C GLY A 298 14.17 25.08 -8.68
N GLY A 299 14.03 23.88 -8.15
CA GLY A 299 15.08 22.87 -8.03
C GLY A 299 15.62 22.72 -6.60
N GLY A 300 16.54 21.80 -6.40
CA GLY A 300 17.16 21.51 -5.11
C GLY A 300 16.85 20.10 -4.60
N ILE A 301 17.02 19.91 -3.32
CA ILE A 301 16.77 18.65 -2.60
C ILE A 301 15.63 18.87 -1.62
N LEU A 302 14.61 18.02 -1.62
CA LEU A 302 13.39 18.16 -0.82
C LEU A 302 13.69 18.35 0.67
N GLU A 303 14.61 17.57 1.23
CA GLU A 303 15.05 17.67 2.62
C GLU A 303 15.53 19.07 2.95
N GLN A 304 16.45 19.59 2.15
CA GLN A 304 17.03 20.93 2.37
C GLN A 304 15.97 22.03 2.25
N ILE A 305 15.06 21.92 1.26
CA ILE A 305 13.97 22.89 1.08
C ILE A 305 13.01 22.83 2.26
N SER A 306 12.72 21.63 2.77
CA SER A 306 11.81 21.44 3.90
C SER A 306 12.33 22.00 5.20
N GLU A 307 13.67 22.03 5.39
CA GLU A 307 14.37 22.53 6.57
C GLU A 307 14.60 24.05 6.57
N ILE A 308 14.28 24.74 5.47
CA ILE A 308 14.40 26.22 5.42
C ILE A 308 13.57 26.82 6.55
N ASP A 309 14.24 27.57 7.43
CA ASP A 309 13.64 28.18 8.62
C ASP A 309 13.23 29.63 8.42
N ALA A 310 12.56 30.21 9.41
CA ALA A 310 12.01 31.56 9.36
C ALA A 310 13.07 32.69 9.24
N LEU A 311 14.34 32.39 9.44
CA LEU A 311 15.45 33.38 9.31
C LEU A 311 15.97 33.43 7.88
N ASP A 312 15.68 32.44 7.05
CA ASP A 312 16.10 32.39 5.65
C ASP A 312 15.24 33.28 4.76
N VAL A 313 15.88 33.91 3.77
CA VAL A 313 15.21 34.81 2.80
C VAL A 313 14.20 34.05 1.90
N GLU A 314 14.46 32.78 1.67
CA GLU A 314 13.60 31.88 0.84
C GLU A 314 12.43 31.27 1.64
N PHE A 315 12.37 31.44 2.95
CA PHE A 315 11.38 30.78 3.81
C PHE A 315 9.94 30.98 3.34
N LYS A 316 9.57 32.24 3.04
CA LYS A 316 8.18 32.54 2.61
C LYS A 316 7.79 31.79 1.34
N ARG A 317 8.73 31.73 0.39
CA ARG A 317 8.54 31.04 -0.87
C ARG A 317 8.46 29.51 -0.68
N ALA A 318 9.40 28.96 0.07
CA ALA A 318 9.41 27.53 0.40
C ALA A 318 8.12 27.13 1.12
N ARG A 319 7.77 27.85 2.19
CA ARG A 319 6.55 27.59 2.98
C ARG A 319 5.27 27.64 2.16
N GLU A 320 5.14 28.63 1.27
CA GLU A 320 3.97 28.75 0.39
C GLU A 320 3.90 27.58 -0.62
N THR A 321 5.05 27.13 -1.13
CA THR A 321 5.14 25.96 -2.01
C THR A 321 4.65 24.70 -1.30
N PHE A 322 5.14 24.41 -0.10
CA PHE A 322 4.67 23.26 0.68
C PHE A 322 3.19 23.38 1.05
N LYS A 323 2.74 24.55 1.46
CA LYS A 323 1.33 24.80 1.79
C LYS A 323 0.39 24.51 0.61
N ARG A 324 0.72 24.97 -0.59
CA ARG A 324 -0.09 24.72 -1.80
C ARG A 324 -0.14 23.25 -2.18
N SER A 325 1.01 22.59 -2.15
CA SER A 325 1.09 21.14 -2.43
C SER A 325 0.30 20.34 -1.41
N GLY A 326 0.44 20.64 -0.13
CA GLY A 326 -0.35 19.99 0.92
C GLY A 326 -1.85 20.25 0.79
N ALA A 327 -2.25 21.48 0.44
CA ALA A 327 -3.66 21.81 0.22
C ALA A 327 -4.25 21.04 -0.98
N ALA A 328 -3.50 20.85 -2.05
CA ALA A 328 -3.95 20.04 -3.19
C ALA A 328 -4.26 18.60 -2.77
N LEU A 329 -3.35 17.96 -2.02
CA LEU A 329 -3.57 16.62 -1.49
C LEU A 329 -4.74 16.58 -0.51
N GLY A 330 -4.80 17.54 0.42
CA GLY A 330 -5.88 17.62 1.41
C GLY A 330 -7.27 17.73 0.78
N ARG A 331 -7.42 18.51 -0.31
CA ARG A 331 -8.68 18.57 -1.07
C ARG A 331 -9.05 17.23 -1.70
N ALA A 332 -8.07 16.50 -2.26
CA ALA A 332 -8.32 15.16 -2.77
C ALA A 332 -8.81 14.22 -1.65
N LEU A 333 -8.18 14.27 -0.47
CA LEU A 333 -8.61 13.49 0.69
C LEU A 333 -10.01 13.91 1.18
N ALA A 334 -10.34 15.21 1.13
CA ALA A 334 -11.68 15.69 1.44
C ALA A 334 -12.74 15.14 0.47
N HIS A 335 -12.44 15.08 -0.84
CA HIS A 335 -13.31 14.44 -1.82
C HIS A 335 -13.49 12.95 -1.54
N VAL A 336 -12.41 12.24 -1.21
CA VAL A 336 -12.45 10.83 -0.85
C VAL A 336 -13.28 10.63 0.43
N SER A 337 -13.05 11.43 1.48
CA SER A 337 -13.83 11.38 2.72
C SER A 337 -15.33 11.55 2.47
N ASN A 338 -15.72 12.53 1.65
CA ASN A 338 -17.12 12.77 1.32
C ASN A 338 -17.76 11.70 0.43
N THR A 339 -16.97 10.97 -0.35
CA THR A 339 -17.47 9.99 -1.32
C THR A 339 -17.51 8.58 -0.75
N VAL A 340 -16.45 8.19 -0.01
CA VAL A 340 -16.25 6.82 0.49
C VAL A 340 -16.62 6.73 1.97
N ASN A 341 -16.42 7.80 2.74
CA ASN A 341 -16.62 7.86 4.20
C ASN A 341 -15.90 6.69 4.94
N PRO A 342 -14.58 6.55 4.78
CA PRO A 342 -13.84 5.46 5.40
C PRO A 342 -13.75 5.62 6.92
N ASN A 343 -13.51 4.53 7.65
CA ASN A 343 -13.19 4.61 9.09
C ASN A 343 -11.86 5.34 9.32
N ARG A 344 -10.91 5.18 8.38
CA ARG A 344 -9.55 5.73 8.51
C ARG A 344 -8.91 5.97 7.14
N ILE A 345 -8.06 7.01 7.08
CA ILE A 345 -7.14 7.24 5.97
C ILE A 345 -5.72 7.03 6.49
N ILE A 346 -4.92 6.17 5.85
CA ILE A 346 -3.50 6.00 6.13
C ILE A 346 -2.71 6.55 4.94
N MET A 347 -1.81 7.49 5.20
CA MET A 347 -1.04 8.14 4.17
C MET A 347 0.46 7.86 4.37
N TYR A 348 1.10 7.34 3.32
CA TYR A 348 2.54 7.12 3.26
C TYR A 348 3.21 8.26 2.50
N LEU A 349 4.22 8.88 3.13
CA LEU A 349 4.94 10.04 2.62
C LEU A 349 6.45 9.85 2.70
N SER A 350 7.20 10.71 2.01
CA SER A 350 8.64 10.77 2.20
C SER A 350 9.00 11.10 3.66
N PRO A 351 10.09 10.54 4.19
CA PRO A 351 10.53 10.80 5.57
C PRO A 351 10.69 12.30 5.89
N SER A 352 11.16 13.08 4.92
CA SER A 352 11.38 14.54 5.08
C SER A 352 10.08 15.29 5.36
N LEU A 353 9.00 14.96 4.64
CA LEU A 353 7.68 15.57 4.86
C LEU A 353 7.08 15.20 6.21
N VAL A 354 7.30 13.96 6.66
CA VAL A 354 6.83 13.50 7.97
C VAL A 354 7.65 14.13 9.10
N ALA A 355 8.98 14.18 8.97
CA ALA A 355 9.86 14.82 9.96
C ALA A 355 9.56 16.31 10.15
N ALA A 356 9.25 17.01 9.06
CA ALA A 356 8.92 18.43 9.08
C ALA A 356 7.65 18.74 9.91
N GLU A 357 6.72 17.81 10.09
CA GLU A 357 5.52 18.01 10.94
C GLU A 357 5.90 18.40 12.38
N HIS A 358 7.03 17.89 12.87
CA HIS A 358 7.52 18.14 14.23
C HIS A 358 8.47 19.35 14.33
N GLN A 359 8.63 20.11 13.24
CA GLN A 359 9.50 21.26 13.13
C GLN A 359 8.72 22.51 12.66
N PRO A 360 7.85 23.10 13.51
CA PRO A 360 6.83 24.08 13.10
C PRO A 360 7.44 25.36 12.50
N ASP A 361 8.71 25.66 12.80
CA ASP A 361 9.42 26.83 12.32
C ASP A 361 10.07 26.62 10.93
N THR A 362 9.95 25.43 10.36
CA THR A 362 10.45 25.11 9.02
C THR A 362 9.38 25.23 7.94
N ALA A 363 9.83 25.39 6.69
CA ALA A 363 8.93 25.52 5.55
C ALA A 363 8.10 24.23 5.31
N GLY A 364 8.71 23.06 5.46
CA GLY A 364 8.10 21.76 5.25
C GLY A 364 6.90 21.47 6.16
N ALA A 365 6.88 22.05 7.38
CA ALA A 365 5.77 21.91 8.32
C ALA A 365 4.42 22.36 7.72
N ALA A 366 4.45 23.28 6.75
CA ALA A 366 3.24 23.78 6.10
C ALA A 366 2.53 22.72 5.23
N TYR A 367 3.23 21.67 4.78
CA TYR A 367 2.64 20.62 3.94
C TYR A 367 1.58 19.84 4.70
N LEU A 368 1.95 19.16 5.77
CA LEU A 368 1.00 18.36 6.56
C LEU A 368 -0.04 19.20 7.29
N ALA A 369 0.32 20.41 7.72
CA ALA A 369 -0.63 21.37 8.27
C ALA A 369 -1.76 21.68 7.26
N ALA A 370 -1.40 21.92 6.00
CA ALA A 370 -2.38 22.18 4.94
C ALA A 370 -3.19 20.93 4.58
N VAL A 371 -2.56 19.75 4.50
CA VAL A 371 -3.28 18.48 4.29
C VAL A 371 -4.36 18.29 5.36
N ARG A 372 -3.99 18.42 6.64
CA ARG A 372 -4.94 18.24 7.76
C ARG A 372 -6.06 19.26 7.73
N ALA A 373 -5.74 20.53 7.46
CA ALA A 373 -6.73 21.61 7.43
C ALA A 373 -7.80 21.39 6.33
N GLU A 374 -7.38 21.02 5.12
CA GLU A 374 -8.30 20.78 4.00
C GLU A 374 -9.11 19.47 4.22
N THR A 375 -8.48 18.41 4.75
CA THR A 375 -9.16 17.15 5.03
C THR A 375 -10.20 17.31 6.13
N ALA A 376 -9.90 18.06 7.21
CA ALA A 376 -10.82 18.33 8.30
C ALA A 376 -12.02 19.18 7.86
N GLY A 377 -11.90 19.92 6.74
CA GLY A 377 -13.02 20.66 6.13
C GLY A 377 -14.03 19.77 5.41
N ALA A 378 -13.77 18.49 5.21
CA ALA A 378 -14.73 17.59 4.58
C ALA A 378 -15.93 17.31 5.51
N PHE A 379 -17.14 17.32 4.95
CA PHE A 379 -18.37 17.06 5.72
C PHE A 379 -18.38 15.68 6.39
N ALA A 380 -17.82 14.68 5.74
CA ALA A 380 -17.77 13.29 6.22
C ALA A 380 -16.47 12.97 6.98
N ALA A 381 -15.55 13.94 7.17
CA ALA A 381 -14.36 13.70 7.95
C ALA A 381 -14.71 13.40 9.43
N SER A 382 -14.05 12.41 10.00
CA SER A 382 -14.22 12.07 11.41
C SER A 382 -13.37 12.99 12.28
N ASP A 383 -13.92 13.39 13.43
CA ASP A 383 -13.19 14.13 14.48
C ASP A 383 -12.28 13.23 15.32
N GLU A 384 -12.22 11.93 15.01
CA GLU A 384 -11.33 11.00 15.72
C GLU A 384 -9.86 11.36 15.44
N PRO A 385 -9.01 11.43 16.49
CA PRO A 385 -7.61 11.84 16.36
C PRO A 385 -6.80 11.04 15.33
N ASP A 386 -7.18 9.77 15.15
CA ASP A 386 -6.50 8.82 14.26
C ASP A 386 -7.18 8.68 12.87
N TYR A 387 -8.15 9.53 12.55
CA TYR A 387 -8.84 9.46 11.25
C TYR A 387 -7.87 9.57 10.08
N LEU A 388 -6.94 10.53 10.12
CA LEU A 388 -5.84 10.68 9.17
C LEU A 388 -4.52 10.31 9.84
N ARG A 389 -4.05 9.08 9.60
CA ARG A 389 -2.78 8.57 10.10
C ARG A 389 -1.67 8.74 9.07
N ILE A 390 -0.58 9.38 9.50
CA ILE A 390 0.60 9.59 8.67
C ILE A 390 1.63 8.52 8.97
N ARG A 391 2.25 7.98 7.93
CA ARG A 391 3.38 7.05 7.98
C ARG A 391 4.49 7.52 7.06
N ALA A 392 5.73 7.41 7.50
CA ALA A 392 6.87 7.62 6.62
C ALA A 392 7.14 6.35 5.80
N PHE A 393 7.49 6.51 4.52
CA PHE A 393 8.22 5.45 3.84
C PHE A 393 9.55 5.21 4.55
N PRO A 394 10.14 4.01 4.46
CA PRO A 394 11.50 3.79 4.91
C PRO A 394 12.48 4.80 4.26
N PRO A 395 13.57 5.19 4.96
CA PRO A 395 14.45 6.26 4.48
C PRO A 395 15.36 5.81 3.32
N ASP A 396 15.56 4.52 3.14
CA ASP A 396 16.45 4.01 2.10
C ASP A 396 15.68 3.16 1.06
N PRO A 397 16.13 3.17 -0.22
CA PRO A 397 15.46 2.46 -1.30
C PRO A 397 15.32 0.95 -1.08
N GLU A 398 16.28 0.33 -0.39
CA GLU A 398 16.24 -1.11 -0.12
C GLU A 398 15.13 -1.46 0.87
N ALA A 399 14.97 -0.64 1.90
CA ALA A 399 13.89 -0.84 2.87
C ALA A 399 12.52 -0.51 2.26
N VAL A 400 12.43 0.45 1.32
CA VAL A 400 11.21 0.71 0.52
C VAL A 400 10.87 -0.52 -0.33
N ALA A 401 11.87 -1.10 -1.02
CA ALA A 401 11.66 -2.30 -1.81
C ALA A 401 11.22 -3.48 -0.95
N LEU A 402 11.79 -3.63 0.25
CA LEU A 402 11.40 -4.68 1.19
C LEU A 402 9.96 -4.46 1.73
N LEU A 403 9.55 -3.22 1.98
CA LEU A 403 8.17 -2.89 2.36
C LEU A 403 7.19 -3.33 1.28
N GLY A 404 7.47 -3.02 0.00
CA GLY A 404 6.66 -3.44 -1.13
C GLY A 404 6.63 -4.97 -1.28
N ALA A 405 7.80 -5.63 -1.21
CA ALA A 405 7.85 -7.08 -1.22
C ALA A 405 7.03 -7.71 -0.07
N ARG A 406 7.08 -7.13 1.13
CA ARG A 406 6.26 -7.56 2.26
C ARG A 406 4.77 -7.38 1.98
N ALA A 407 4.37 -6.24 1.41
CA ALA A 407 2.99 -5.97 1.05
C ALA A 407 2.47 -7.00 0.02
N ALA A 408 3.28 -7.34 -0.98
CA ALA A 408 2.98 -8.38 -1.95
C ALA A 408 2.85 -9.78 -1.31
N ALA A 409 3.72 -10.13 -0.35
CA ALA A 409 3.64 -11.38 0.39
C ALA A 409 2.36 -11.48 1.23
N VAL A 410 1.92 -10.37 1.84
CA VAL A 410 0.65 -10.31 2.58
C VAL A 410 -0.54 -10.50 1.66
N CYS A 411 -0.52 -10.00 0.42
CA CYS A 411 -1.58 -10.28 -0.56
C CYS A 411 -1.76 -11.79 -0.81
N VAL A 412 -0.66 -12.55 -0.84
CA VAL A 412 -0.71 -14.03 -0.95
C VAL A 412 -1.34 -14.65 0.28
N LEU A 413 -0.91 -14.23 1.47
CA LEU A 413 -1.43 -14.75 2.74
C LEU A 413 -2.94 -14.50 2.86
N GLU A 414 -3.40 -13.30 2.56
CA GLU A 414 -4.82 -12.94 2.58
C GLU A 414 -5.64 -13.77 1.56
N SER A 415 -5.12 -13.94 0.36
CA SER A 415 -5.76 -14.81 -0.64
C SER A 415 -5.84 -16.26 -0.19
N PHE A 416 -4.79 -16.78 0.46
CA PHE A 416 -4.79 -18.12 1.03
C PHE A 416 -5.87 -18.27 2.12
N ILE A 417 -5.97 -17.31 3.04
CA ILE A 417 -6.97 -17.29 4.11
C ILE A 417 -8.39 -17.23 3.53
N GLU A 418 -8.64 -16.35 2.56
CA GLU A 418 -9.95 -16.24 1.91
C GLU A 418 -10.35 -17.54 1.18
N HIS A 419 -9.39 -18.21 0.56
CA HIS A 419 -9.64 -19.47 -0.16
C HIS A 419 -9.95 -20.60 0.81
N ALA A 420 -9.19 -20.73 1.89
CA ALA A 420 -9.44 -21.71 2.94
C ALA A 420 -10.83 -21.54 3.55
N LEU A 421 -11.24 -20.32 3.86
CA LEU A 421 -12.57 -19.99 4.39
C LEU A 421 -13.71 -20.36 3.43
N ARG A 422 -13.50 -20.33 2.11
CA ARG A 422 -14.49 -20.73 1.11
C ARG A 422 -14.63 -22.24 0.99
N LEU A 423 -13.55 -23.00 1.14
CA LEU A 423 -13.54 -24.45 1.05
C LEU A 423 -14.28 -25.11 2.23
N ASP A 424 -14.22 -24.51 3.42
CA ASP A 424 -14.86 -25.03 4.63
C ASP A 424 -16.36 -24.67 4.78
N GLY A 425 -16.99 -24.11 3.75
CA GLY A 425 -18.42 -23.79 3.77
C GLY A 425 -18.85 -22.65 4.69
N CYS A 426 -17.92 -21.93 5.28
CA CYS A 426 -18.17 -20.69 6.00
C CYS A 426 -18.47 -19.54 5.02
N ARG A 427 -19.63 -19.55 4.39
CA ARG A 427 -20.16 -18.37 3.71
C ARG A 427 -20.46 -17.32 4.79
N PRO A 428 -19.91 -16.10 4.73
CA PRO A 428 -20.47 -15.01 5.53
C PRO A 428 -21.95 -14.92 5.17
N ALA A 429 -22.81 -14.92 6.19
CA ALA A 429 -24.24 -14.81 6.00
C ALA A 429 -24.52 -13.56 5.18
N SER A 430 -24.93 -13.74 3.92
CA SER A 430 -25.45 -12.64 3.12
C SER A 430 -26.61 -12.05 3.89
N ARG A 431 -26.53 -10.77 4.28
CA ARG A 431 -27.68 -10.04 4.78
C ARG A 431 -28.73 -10.09 3.69
N ARG A 432 -29.74 -10.97 3.84
CA ARG A 432 -30.99 -10.83 3.13
C ARG A 432 -31.65 -9.60 3.70
N GLY A 433 -31.96 -8.66 2.81
CA GLY A 433 -32.58 -7.40 3.15
C GLY A 433 -33.95 -7.57 3.82
N SER A 434 -34.26 -6.60 4.61
CA SER A 434 -35.62 -6.06 4.80
C SER A 434 -35.47 -4.56 4.96
#